data_9b80de9f1b13a3962eff6fcf18f7ba98
#
_entry.id   9b80de9f1b13a3962eff6fcf18f7ba98
#
_cell.length_a   1.000
_cell.length_b   1.000
_cell.length_c   1.000
_cell.angle_alpha   90.00
_cell.angle_beta   90.00
_cell.angle_gamma   90.00
#
_symmetry.space_group_name_H-M   'P 1'
#
loop_
_entity.id
_entity.type
_entity.pdbx_description
1 polymer ?
#
loop_
_entity_poly.entity_id
_entity_poly.type
_entity_poly.pdbx_seq_one_letter_code
_entity_poly.pdbx_strand_id
1 'polypeptide(L)'
;VAADVARGADLFLVDEIGQFRANRDAGQFDGYPDPAAMLGMAMRDATPRPAQGRVLVTHLGVGLADLVFADAILATAAARGVGMLLPR
;
A
#
# COMPACT_ATOMS: atom_id res chain seq x y z
N VAL A 1 9.35 8.91 7.04
CA VAL A 1 9.21 8.42 8.43
C VAL A 1 10.57 7.91 8.90
N ALA A 2 10.97 8.27 10.10
CA ALA A 2 12.26 7.86 10.64
C ALA A 2 12.27 6.34 10.95
N ALA A 3 13.44 5.72 10.78
CA ALA A 3 13.59 4.26 10.95
C ALA A 3 13.28 3.78 12.38
N ASP A 4 13.51 4.61 13.40
CA ASP A 4 13.17 4.28 14.78
C ASP A 4 11.65 4.18 15.02
N VAL A 5 10.86 4.97 14.30
CA VAL A 5 9.39 4.85 14.31
C VAL A 5 8.95 3.52 13.70
N ALA A 6 9.59 3.13 12.60
CA ALA A 6 9.30 1.85 11.96
C ALA A 6 9.70 0.66 12.84
N ARG A 7 10.88 0.73 13.48
CA ARG A 7 11.34 -0.29 14.43
C ARG A 7 10.47 -0.38 15.68
N GLY A 8 9.89 0.74 16.11
CA GLY A 8 9.02 0.81 17.27
C GLY A 8 7.55 0.48 16.99
N ALA A 9 7.19 0.14 15.77
CA ALA A 9 5.83 -0.27 15.44
C ALA A 9 5.55 -1.70 15.92
N ASP A 10 4.38 -1.91 16.50
CA ASP A 10 3.95 -3.25 16.96
C ASP A 10 3.46 -4.12 15.78
N LEU A 11 3.03 -3.46 14.70
CA LEU A 11 2.69 -4.12 13.43
C LEU A 11 3.16 -3.22 12.29
N PHE A 12 4.09 -3.71 11.47
CA PHE A 12 4.59 -3.01 10.30
C PHE A 12 4.17 -3.73 9.02
N LEU A 13 3.43 -3.04 8.17
CA LEU A 13 2.90 -3.55 6.92
C LEU A 13 3.35 -2.69 5.75
N VAL A 14 3.43 -3.29 4.57
CA VAL A 14 3.69 -2.59 3.29
C VAL A 14 2.64 -2.99 2.26
N ASP A 15 2.51 -2.21 1.21
CA ASP A 15 1.62 -2.55 0.09
C ASP A 15 2.19 -3.69 -0.76
N GLU A 16 3.52 -3.66 -1.04
CA GLU A 16 4.19 -4.71 -1.82
C GLU A 16 5.61 -4.95 -1.29
N ILE A 17 5.91 -6.18 -0.87
CA ILE A 17 7.17 -6.54 -0.20
C ILE A 17 8.37 -6.46 -1.14
N GLY A 18 8.24 -6.92 -2.37
CA GLY A 18 9.33 -6.91 -3.35
C GLY A 18 9.79 -5.50 -3.65
N GLN A 19 8.85 -4.60 -3.89
CA GLN A 19 9.13 -3.19 -4.13
C GLN A 19 9.75 -2.51 -2.90
N PHE A 20 9.23 -2.81 -1.71
CA PHE A 20 9.80 -2.30 -0.46
C PHE A 20 11.26 -2.72 -0.30
N ARG A 21 11.56 -4.01 -0.49
CA ARG A 21 12.92 -4.55 -0.36
C ARG A 21 13.86 -3.93 -1.39
N ALA A 22 13.44 -3.84 -2.65
CA ALA A 22 14.23 -3.22 -3.71
C ALA A 22 14.58 -1.76 -3.39
N ASN A 23 13.62 -0.99 -2.88
CA ASN A 23 13.84 0.40 -2.47
C ASN A 23 14.74 0.50 -1.23
N ARG A 24 14.59 -0.41 -0.28
CA ARG A 24 15.48 -0.48 0.89
C ARG A 24 16.93 -0.79 0.47
N ASP A 25 17.13 -1.75 -0.42
CA ASP A 25 18.45 -2.12 -0.95
C ASP A 25 19.07 -0.96 -1.74
N ALA A 26 18.25 -0.13 -2.36
CA ALA A 26 18.68 1.13 -3.01
C ALA A 26 18.92 2.28 -2.04
N GLY A 27 18.72 2.09 -0.73
CA GLY A 27 19.03 3.06 0.33
C GLY A 27 17.86 3.95 0.77
N GLN A 28 16.63 3.75 0.27
CA GLN A 28 15.50 4.59 0.68
C GLN A 28 15.01 4.16 2.04
N PHE A 29 14.78 3.13 2.49
CA PHE A 29 14.27 2.75 3.81
C PHE A 29 15.38 2.19 4.70
N ASP A 30 16.51 2.87 4.72
CA ASP A 30 17.65 2.42 5.52
C ASP A 30 17.27 2.30 7.00
N GLY A 31 17.65 1.19 7.61
CA GLY A 31 17.36 0.88 9.02
C GLY A 31 15.91 0.46 9.30
N TYR A 32 15.04 0.34 8.30
CA TYR A 32 13.70 -0.21 8.50
C TYR A 32 13.76 -1.72 8.74
N PRO A 33 12.90 -2.24 9.64
CA PRO A 33 12.77 -3.68 9.84
C PRO A 33 12.07 -4.33 8.63
N ASP A 34 12.09 -5.66 8.59
CA ASP A 34 11.26 -6.39 7.65
C ASP A 34 9.77 -6.20 8.01
N PRO A 35 8.91 -5.98 7.00
CA PRO A 35 7.47 -5.91 7.25
C PRO A 35 6.93 -7.28 7.68
N ALA A 36 5.91 -7.27 8.54
CA ALA A 36 5.24 -8.48 8.98
C ALA A 36 4.44 -9.13 7.84
N ALA A 37 3.83 -8.32 6.98
CA ALA A 37 3.06 -8.79 5.83
C ALA A 37 2.77 -7.64 4.85
N MET A 38 2.25 -7.99 3.69
CA MET A 38 1.60 -7.03 2.79
C MET A 38 0.20 -6.69 3.33
N LEU A 39 -0.20 -5.43 3.18
CA LEU A 39 -1.49 -4.93 3.68
C LEU A 39 -2.68 -5.76 3.15
N GLY A 40 -2.71 -6.04 1.86
CA GLY A 40 -3.78 -6.85 1.26
C GLY A 40 -3.87 -8.27 1.82
N MET A 41 -2.72 -8.90 2.08
CA MET A 41 -2.67 -10.22 2.71
C MET A 41 -3.11 -10.17 4.16
N ALA A 42 -2.68 -9.16 4.91
CA ALA A 42 -3.09 -8.98 6.30
C ALA A 42 -4.62 -8.79 6.42
N MET A 43 -5.22 -8.07 5.49
CA MET A 43 -6.68 -7.90 5.42
C MET A 43 -7.39 -9.22 5.07
N ARG A 44 -6.91 -9.92 4.06
CA ARG A 44 -7.49 -11.21 3.63
C ARG A 44 -7.42 -12.26 4.74
N ASP A 45 -6.29 -12.34 5.42
CA ASP A 45 -6.02 -13.36 6.43
C ASP A 45 -6.49 -12.94 7.83
N ALA A 46 -7.20 -11.79 7.93
CA ALA A 46 -7.69 -11.22 9.18
C ALA A 46 -6.59 -11.11 10.25
N THR A 47 -5.40 -10.65 9.86
CA THR A 47 -4.27 -10.46 10.77
C THR A 47 -4.69 -9.59 11.94
N PRO A 48 -4.51 -10.02 13.20
CA PRO A 48 -4.96 -9.26 14.34
C PRO A 48 -4.26 -7.90 14.43
N ARG A 49 -5.05 -6.86 14.62
CA ARG A 49 -4.50 -5.55 14.97
C ARG A 49 -4.17 -5.54 16.48
N PRO A 50 -2.99 -5.05 16.88
CA PRO A 50 -2.71 -4.83 18.28
C PRO A 50 -3.79 -3.97 18.94
N ALA A 51 -4.34 -4.42 20.07
CA ALA A 51 -5.38 -3.68 20.80
C ALA A 51 -4.83 -2.34 21.32
N GLN A 52 -3.57 -2.34 21.72
CA GLN A 52 -2.80 -1.16 22.09
C GLN A 52 -1.48 -1.22 21.36
N GLY A 53 -0.98 -0.06 20.93
CA GLY A 53 0.26 -0.01 20.18
C GLY A 53 0.11 0.69 18.83
N ARG A 54 1.21 0.71 18.08
CA ARG A 54 1.31 1.44 16.82
C ARG A 54 1.30 0.47 15.64
N VAL A 55 0.46 0.78 14.67
CA VAL A 55 0.48 0.14 13.36
C VAL A 55 1.06 1.14 12.36
N LEU A 56 2.11 0.73 11.66
CA LEU A 56 2.69 1.50 10.58
C LEU A 56 2.41 0.79 9.25
N VAL A 57 1.88 1.53 8.30
CA VAL A 57 1.73 1.08 6.92
C VAL A 57 2.55 1.99 6.03
N THR A 58 3.52 1.43 5.32
CA THR A 58 4.27 2.15 4.29
C THR A 58 3.71 1.80 2.92
N HIS A 59 3.15 2.80 2.26
CA HIS A 59 2.55 2.68 0.95
C HIS A 59 3.45 3.32 -0.10
N LEU A 60 3.88 2.56 -1.08
CA LEU A 60 4.77 3.01 -2.16
C LEU A 60 4.01 3.32 -3.45
N GLY A 61 2.78 2.86 -3.54
CA GLY A 61 1.99 2.88 -4.76
C GLY A 61 2.23 1.64 -5.62
N VAL A 62 1.16 1.00 -6.00
CA VAL A 62 1.18 -0.17 -6.89
C VAL A 62 0.33 0.16 -8.10
N GLY A 63 0.93 0.10 -9.30
CA GLY A 63 0.23 0.41 -10.56
C GLY A 63 -1.02 -0.43 -10.79
N LEU A 64 -1.07 -1.64 -10.24
CA LEU A 64 -2.27 -2.47 -10.26
C LEU A 64 -3.46 -1.80 -9.53
N ALA A 65 -3.20 -1.12 -8.41
CA ALA A 65 -4.24 -0.38 -7.69
C ALA A 65 -4.79 0.77 -8.54
N ASP A 66 -3.91 1.51 -9.21
CA ASP A 66 -4.31 2.58 -10.15
C ASP A 66 -5.19 2.05 -11.27
N LEU A 67 -4.84 0.89 -11.83
CA LEU A 67 -5.62 0.24 -12.88
C LEU A 67 -7.03 -0.17 -12.39
N VAL A 68 -7.12 -0.76 -11.20
CA VAL A 68 -8.41 -1.16 -10.60
C VAL A 68 -9.29 0.04 -10.33
N PHE A 69 -8.74 1.12 -9.79
CA PHE A 69 -9.49 2.36 -9.56
C PHE A 69 -9.91 3.03 -10.87
N ALA A 70 -9.03 3.09 -11.85
CA ALA A 70 -9.35 3.67 -13.17
C ALA A 70 -10.49 2.92 -13.85
N ASP A 71 -10.47 1.60 -13.83
CA ASP A 71 -11.53 0.76 -14.40
C ASP A 71 -12.88 1.02 -13.70
N ALA A 72 -12.89 1.05 -12.37
CA ALA A 72 -14.10 1.32 -11.60
C ALA A 72 -14.64 2.74 -11.84
N ILE A 73 -13.77 3.74 -11.97
CA ILE A 73 -14.13 5.12 -12.28
C ILE A 73 -14.75 5.20 -13.67
N LEU A 74 -14.14 4.58 -14.67
CA LEU A 74 -14.66 4.56 -16.05
C LEU A 74 -16.03 3.89 -16.11
N ALA A 75 -16.21 2.75 -15.49
CA ALA A 75 -17.48 2.05 -15.44
C ALA A 75 -18.58 2.90 -14.78
N THR A 76 -18.24 3.55 -13.66
CA THR A 76 -19.17 4.42 -12.92
C THR A 76 -19.53 5.67 -13.74
N ALA A 77 -18.55 6.28 -14.37
CA ALA A 77 -18.77 7.45 -15.24
C ALA A 77 -19.68 7.11 -16.40
N ALA A 78 -19.46 6.00 -17.08
CA ALA A 78 -20.31 5.52 -18.16
C ALA A 78 -21.76 5.29 -17.69
N ALA A 79 -21.94 4.62 -16.54
CA ALA A 79 -23.26 4.36 -15.97
C ALA A 79 -24.01 5.64 -15.58
N ARG A 80 -23.29 6.68 -15.19
CA ARG A 80 -23.86 7.98 -14.80
C ARG A 80 -23.94 8.98 -15.96
N GLY A 81 -23.45 8.66 -17.13
CA GLY A 81 -23.40 9.56 -18.28
C GLY A 81 -22.53 10.79 -18.04
N VAL A 82 -21.48 10.68 -17.22
CA VAL A 82 -20.55 11.78 -16.93
C VAL A 82 -19.22 11.55 -17.64
N GLY A 83 -18.53 12.65 -17.95
CA GLY A 83 -17.28 12.63 -18.67
C GLY A 83 -17.44 12.89 -20.16
N MET A 84 -16.34 12.98 -20.86
CA MET A 84 -16.28 13.24 -22.30
C MET A 84 -15.22 12.35 -22.92
N LEU A 85 -15.58 11.68 -24.02
CA LEU A 85 -14.61 10.95 -24.82
C LEU A 85 -13.74 11.95 -25.59
N LEU A 86 -12.44 11.82 -25.37
CA LEU A 86 -11.46 12.61 -26.10
C LEU A 86 -11.14 11.94 -27.45
N PRO A 87 -10.89 12.73 -28.50
CA PRO A 87 -10.46 12.16 -29.77
C PRO A 87 -9.09 11.52 -29.61
N ARG A 88 -8.89 10.43 -30.32
CA ARG A 88 -7.61 9.72 -30.37
C ARG A 88 -6.63 10.43 -31.30
#